data_3afb3420740ff75e8ca0ec348fc1f4d6
#
_entry.id   3afb3420740ff75e8ca0ec348fc1f4d6
#
_cell.length_a   1.000
_cell.length_b   1.000
_cell.length_c   1.000
_cell.angle_alpha   90.00
_cell.angle_beta   90.00
_cell.angle_gamma   90.00
#
_symmetry.space_group_name_H-M   'P 1'
#
loop_
_entity.id
_entity.type
_entity.pdbx_description
1 polymer ?
#
loop_
_entity_poly.entity_id
_entity_poly.type
_entity_poly.pdbx_seq_one_letter_code
_entity_poly.pdbx_strand_id
1 'polypeptide(L)'
;MKVLVAVKRVVDYNVKVRPKADGSGADLANVKMSLNPFCEIAVEEAVRLKEKGVATEIVVVSLGEKSSQEQIRTALALGADRGILVETSEELQSLAVAKLLKAIVDKEQPQLVILGKQSIDSDNNQTGQMLAALAGLPQGTFASEVVVDGDKVNVTREVDGGAQTVGLTLPAIVTTDLRLNEPQNFAAYRQAELDNQRPSLFTSLSQT
;
A
#
# COMPACT_ATOMS: atom_id res chain seq x y z
N MET A 1 -8.65 15.85 0.19
CA MET A 1 -9.25 14.61 -0.36
C MET A 1 -8.89 13.40 0.50
N LYS A 2 -9.69 12.32 0.43
CA LYS A 2 -9.37 11.04 1.08
C LYS A 2 -8.46 10.21 0.19
N VAL A 3 -7.39 9.67 0.76
CA VAL A 3 -6.43 8.78 0.10
C VAL A 3 -6.51 7.39 0.75
N LEU A 4 -6.66 6.34 -0.05
CA LEU A 4 -6.57 4.95 0.39
C LEU A 4 -5.23 4.38 -0.02
N VAL A 5 -4.51 3.77 0.92
CA VAL A 5 -3.21 3.13 0.67
C VAL A 5 -3.28 1.65 1.00
N ALA A 6 -3.02 0.79 0.03
CA ALA A 6 -2.93 -0.64 0.27
C ALA A 6 -1.49 -1.04 0.65
N VAL A 7 -1.35 -1.78 1.73
CA VAL A 7 -0.06 -2.23 2.26
C VAL A 7 -0.03 -3.75 2.41
N LYS A 8 1.14 -4.34 2.25
CA LYS A 8 1.34 -5.79 2.35
C LYS A 8 2.45 -6.13 3.35
N ARG A 9 2.19 -7.16 4.16
CA ARG A 9 3.18 -7.83 5.00
C ARG A 9 3.99 -8.79 4.15
N VAL A 10 5.32 -8.66 4.15
CA VAL A 10 6.25 -9.49 3.39
C VAL A 10 7.43 -9.90 4.27
N VAL A 11 8.19 -10.89 3.84
CA VAL A 11 9.49 -11.21 4.47
C VAL A 11 10.41 -10.00 4.31
N ASP A 12 11.09 -9.61 5.38
CA ASP A 12 12.07 -8.53 5.34
C ASP A 12 13.19 -8.86 4.32
N TYR A 13 13.51 -7.92 3.44
CA TYR A 13 14.47 -8.11 2.36
C TYR A 13 15.90 -8.44 2.84
N ASN A 14 16.22 -8.19 4.10
CA ASN A 14 17.50 -8.58 4.71
C ASN A 14 17.52 -10.05 5.17
N VAL A 15 16.38 -10.74 5.19
CA VAL A 15 16.30 -12.14 5.60
C VAL A 15 16.81 -13.05 4.50
N LYS A 16 17.74 -13.95 4.82
CA LYS A 16 18.14 -15.03 3.93
C LYS A 16 17.12 -16.17 4.01
N VAL A 17 16.16 -16.16 3.12
CA VAL A 17 15.13 -17.20 3.03
C VAL A 17 15.76 -18.52 2.64
N ARG A 18 15.34 -19.60 3.31
CA ARG A 18 15.78 -20.98 3.01
C ARG A 18 14.60 -21.79 2.47
N PRO A 19 14.83 -22.77 1.59
CA PRO A 19 13.78 -23.70 1.20
C PRO A 19 13.47 -24.64 2.38
N LYS A 20 12.22 -25.09 2.48
CA LYS A 20 11.84 -26.19 3.37
C LYS A 20 12.56 -27.47 2.97
N ALA A 21 12.78 -28.38 3.92
CA ALA A 21 13.50 -29.63 3.70
C ALA A 21 12.84 -30.54 2.65
N ASP A 22 11.53 -30.45 2.49
CA ASP A 22 10.73 -31.20 1.52
C ASP A 22 10.63 -30.52 0.14
N GLY A 23 11.22 -29.33 -0.02
CA GLY A 23 11.17 -28.55 -1.25
C GLY A 23 9.81 -27.92 -1.58
N SER A 24 8.82 -27.96 -0.67
CA SER A 24 7.45 -27.47 -0.90
C SER A 24 7.35 -25.95 -0.94
N GLY A 25 8.38 -25.21 -0.59
CA GLY A 25 8.38 -23.73 -0.59
C GLY A 25 9.45 -23.15 0.33
N ALA A 26 9.30 -21.87 0.60
CA ALA A 26 10.17 -21.14 1.52
C ALA A 26 9.85 -21.50 2.98
N ASP A 27 10.90 -21.66 3.80
CA ASP A 27 10.76 -21.77 5.25
C ASP A 27 10.63 -20.36 5.85
N LEU A 28 9.42 -20.02 6.23
CA LEU A 28 9.08 -18.72 6.81
C LEU A 28 8.88 -18.79 8.33
N ALA A 29 9.19 -19.92 8.96
CA ALA A 29 9.09 -20.05 10.42
C ALA A 29 10.07 -19.10 11.11
N ASN A 30 9.53 -18.23 11.97
CA ASN A 30 10.30 -17.27 12.77
C ASN A 30 11.18 -16.29 11.98
N VAL A 31 10.86 -16.02 10.73
CA VAL A 31 11.55 -14.97 9.96
C VAL A 31 10.98 -13.59 10.28
N LYS A 32 11.84 -12.57 10.22
CA LYS A 32 11.40 -11.19 10.35
C LYS A 32 10.50 -10.81 9.16
N MET A 33 9.34 -10.26 9.47
CA MET A 33 8.41 -9.70 8.50
C MET A 33 8.46 -8.17 8.53
N SER A 34 8.18 -7.53 7.40
CA SER A 34 8.20 -6.07 7.28
C SER A 34 7.08 -5.56 6.37
N LEU A 35 6.93 -4.25 6.33
CA LEU A 35 6.14 -3.58 5.30
C LEU A 35 6.85 -3.73 3.95
N ASN A 36 6.09 -4.11 2.91
CA ASN A 36 6.64 -4.17 1.56
C ASN A 36 7.25 -2.83 1.15
N PRO A 37 8.51 -2.78 0.65
CA PRO A 37 9.18 -1.52 0.32
C PRO A 37 8.41 -0.62 -0.64
N PHE A 38 7.75 -1.18 -1.65
CA PHE A 38 6.93 -0.39 -2.56
C PHE A 38 5.67 0.18 -1.88
N CYS A 39 5.12 -0.52 -0.89
CA CYS A 39 4.00 -0.01 -0.09
C CYS A 39 4.47 1.11 0.87
N GLU A 40 5.69 1.05 1.35
CA GLU A 40 6.30 2.10 2.16
C GLU A 40 6.39 3.42 1.38
N ILE A 41 6.83 3.37 0.11
CA ILE A 41 6.80 4.50 -0.82
C ILE A 41 5.38 5.05 -1.00
N ALA A 42 4.37 4.16 -1.10
CA ALA A 42 2.97 4.57 -1.25
C ALA A 42 2.44 5.30 -0.01
N VAL A 43 2.79 4.83 1.20
CA VAL A 43 2.43 5.49 2.46
C VAL A 43 3.12 6.86 2.55
N GLU A 44 4.41 6.92 2.28
CA GLU A 44 5.19 8.18 2.28
C GLU A 44 4.57 9.21 1.33
N GLU A 45 4.17 8.80 0.11
CA GLU A 45 3.54 9.73 -0.83
C GLU A 45 2.21 10.28 -0.31
N ALA A 46 1.38 9.43 0.30
CA ALA A 46 0.14 9.87 0.91
C ALA A 46 0.39 10.87 2.06
N VAL A 47 1.42 10.64 2.88
CA VAL A 47 1.82 11.56 3.96
C VAL A 47 2.28 12.89 3.39
N ARG A 48 3.12 12.89 2.34
CA ARG A 48 3.55 14.11 1.65
C ARG A 48 2.39 14.91 1.05
N LEU A 49 1.40 14.23 0.48
CA LEU A 49 0.17 14.86 0.01
C LEU A 49 -0.63 15.49 1.17
N LYS A 50 -0.62 14.88 2.34
CA LYS A 50 -1.28 15.43 3.53
C LYS A 50 -0.52 16.64 4.09
N GLU A 51 0.79 16.59 4.15
CA GLU A 51 1.64 17.71 4.57
C GLU A 51 1.48 18.94 3.64
N LYS A 52 1.28 18.70 2.34
CA LYS A 52 0.95 19.74 1.35
C LYS A 52 -0.50 20.26 1.45
N GLY A 53 -1.32 19.72 2.37
CA GLY A 53 -2.74 20.09 2.52
C GLY A 53 -3.65 19.53 1.42
N VAL A 54 -3.17 18.64 0.57
CA VAL A 54 -3.94 18.01 -0.52
C VAL A 54 -4.79 16.86 0.02
N ALA A 55 -4.18 15.93 0.76
CA ALA A 55 -4.93 14.89 1.45
C ALA A 55 -5.44 15.40 2.81
N THR A 56 -6.68 15.04 3.13
CA THR A 56 -7.33 15.37 4.42
C THR A 56 -7.46 14.15 5.32
N GLU A 57 -7.49 12.97 4.73
CA GLU A 57 -7.57 11.68 5.43
C GLU A 57 -6.77 10.63 4.66
N ILE A 58 -5.94 9.88 5.38
CA ILE A 58 -5.19 8.72 4.86
C ILE A 58 -5.72 7.46 5.54
N VAL A 59 -6.31 6.58 4.75
CA VAL A 59 -6.80 5.27 5.19
C VAL A 59 -5.86 4.20 4.67
N VAL A 60 -5.34 3.37 5.55
CA VAL A 60 -4.47 2.24 5.16
C VAL A 60 -5.25 0.94 5.24
N VAL A 61 -5.12 0.09 4.24
CA VAL A 61 -5.73 -1.25 4.21
C VAL A 61 -4.69 -2.33 4.00
N SER A 62 -4.80 -3.42 4.74
CA SER A 62 -4.04 -4.65 4.50
C SER A 62 -4.97 -5.85 4.49
N LEU A 63 -4.62 -6.87 3.71
CA LEU A 63 -5.36 -8.11 3.62
C LEU A 63 -4.45 -9.26 4.05
N GLY A 64 -4.97 -10.18 4.84
CA GLY A 64 -4.25 -11.34 5.32
C GLY A 64 -4.57 -11.70 6.77
N GLU A 65 -3.73 -12.50 7.38
CA GLU A 65 -3.89 -12.90 8.76
C GLU A 65 -3.82 -11.72 9.73
N LYS A 66 -4.30 -11.92 10.94
CA LYS A 66 -4.29 -10.93 12.03
C LYS A 66 -2.91 -10.28 12.26
N SER A 67 -1.83 -11.02 12.01
CA SER A 67 -0.46 -10.50 12.08
C SER A 67 -0.16 -9.35 11.12
N SER A 68 -0.95 -9.17 10.05
CA SER A 68 -0.81 -8.06 9.10
C SER A 68 -1.19 -6.70 9.70
N GLN A 69 -1.81 -6.67 10.88
CA GLN A 69 -2.04 -5.44 11.63
C GLN A 69 -0.73 -4.68 11.97
N GLU A 70 0.40 -5.38 12.08
CA GLU A 70 1.69 -4.76 12.40
C GLU A 70 2.12 -3.78 11.30
N GLN A 71 1.87 -4.11 10.03
CA GLN A 71 2.18 -3.23 8.90
C GLN A 71 1.23 -2.03 8.84
N ILE A 72 -0.02 -2.22 9.26
CA ILE A 72 -0.97 -1.11 9.41
C ILE A 72 -0.50 -0.18 10.54
N ARG A 73 -0.06 -0.72 11.69
CA ARG A 73 0.50 0.08 12.79
C ARG A 73 1.73 0.87 12.35
N THR A 74 2.59 0.26 11.55
CA THR A 74 3.74 0.95 10.94
C THR A 74 3.29 2.13 10.09
N ALA A 75 2.29 1.94 9.22
CA ALA A 75 1.75 3.03 8.41
C ALA A 75 1.06 4.13 9.23
N LEU A 76 0.37 3.76 10.32
CA LEU A 76 -0.20 4.74 11.27
C LEU A 76 0.90 5.56 11.96
N ALA A 77 2.00 4.93 12.34
CA ALA A 77 3.16 5.62 12.92
C ALA A 77 3.81 6.59 11.93
N LEU A 78 3.77 6.29 10.62
CA LEU A 78 4.24 7.17 9.56
C LEU A 78 3.34 8.37 9.29
N GLY A 79 2.09 8.38 9.78
CA GLY A 79 1.18 9.52 9.64
C GLY A 79 -0.17 9.22 8.99
N ALA A 80 -0.51 7.94 8.73
CA ALA A 80 -1.86 7.56 8.35
C ALA A 80 -2.86 7.80 9.50
N ASP A 81 -4.13 8.06 9.17
CA ASP A 81 -5.14 8.43 10.15
C ASP A 81 -5.87 7.23 10.73
N ARG A 82 -6.15 6.21 9.92
CA ARG A 82 -6.79 4.96 10.36
C ARG A 82 -6.42 3.78 9.50
N GLY A 83 -6.63 2.58 10.05
CA GLY A 83 -6.30 1.33 9.39
C GLY A 83 -7.50 0.39 9.28
N ILE A 84 -7.52 -0.40 8.20
CA ILE A 84 -8.49 -1.45 7.93
C ILE A 84 -7.72 -2.76 7.73
N LEU A 85 -8.06 -3.80 8.48
CA LEU A 85 -7.61 -5.16 8.21
C LEU A 85 -8.76 -5.96 7.60
N VAL A 86 -8.54 -6.50 6.42
CA VAL A 86 -9.39 -7.55 5.85
C VAL A 86 -8.78 -8.88 6.27
N GLU A 87 -9.32 -9.45 7.36
CA GLU A 87 -8.75 -10.66 7.95
C GLU A 87 -9.16 -11.91 7.15
N THR A 88 -8.16 -12.66 6.72
CA THR A 88 -8.33 -13.95 6.04
C THR A 88 -7.10 -14.82 6.25
N SER A 89 -7.32 -16.13 6.38
CA SER A 89 -6.26 -17.15 6.39
C SER A 89 -5.98 -17.74 5.00
N GLU A 90 -6.78 -17.36 3.99
CA GLU A 90 -6.62 -17.87 2.63
C GLU A 90 -5.42 -17.22 1.94
N GLU A 91 -4.72 -17.99 1.14
CA GLU A 91 -3.69 -17.50 0.24
C GLU A 91 -4.34 -16.77 -0.93
N LEU A 92 -4.25 -15.44 -0.92
CA LEU A 92 -4.90 -14.59 -1.91
C LEU A 92 -3.97 -14.31 -3.11
N GLN A 93 -4.44 -14.64 -4.30
CA GLN A 93 -3.82 -14.22 -5.56
C GLN A 93 -4.25 -12.79 -5.95
N SER A 94 -3.51 -12.16 -6.87
CA SER A 94 -3.68 -10.74 -7.23
C SER A 94 -5.11 -10.34 -7.57
N LEU A 95 -5.86 -11.19 -8.28
CA LEU A 95 -7.25 -10.90 -8.64
C LEU A 95 -8.18 -10.94 -7.43
N ALA A 96 -7.99 -11.87 -6.51
CA ALA A 96 -8.77 -11.96 -5.27
C ALA A 96 -8.51 -10.72 -4.40
N VAL A 97 -7.24 -10.31 -4.26
CA VAL A 97 -6.84 -9.07 -3.57
C VAL A 97 -7.51 -7.86 -4.23
N ALA A 98 -7.48 -7.75 -5.56
CA ALA A 98 -8.10 -6.64 -6.28
C ALA A 98 -9.62 -6.56 -6.06
N LYS A 99 -10.32 -7.71 -6.03
CA LYS A 99 -11.78 -7.75 -5.74
C LYS A 99 -12.09 -7.27 -4.32
N LEU A 100 -11.32 -7.70 -3.32
CA LEU A 100 -11.49 -7.27 -1.94
C LEU A 100 -11.17 -5.78 -1.77
N LEU A 101 -10.09 -5.30 -2.40
CA LEU A 101 -9.76 -3.87 -2.42
C LEU A 101 -10.86 -3.05 -3.09
N LYS A 102 -11.48 -3.57 -4.17
CA LYS A 102 -12.61 -2.88 -4.80
C LYS A 102 -13.76 -2.68 -3.82
N ALA A 103 -14.12 -3.69 -3.04
CA ALA A 103 -15.16 -3.56 -2.02
C ALA A 103 -14.81 -2.48 -0.97
N ILE A 104 -13.53 -2.35 -0.61
CA ILE A 104 -13.07 -1.29 0.28
C ILE A 104 -13.15 0.09 -0.42
N VAL A 105 -12.76 0.18 -1.69
CA VAL A 105 -12.90 1.42 -2.47
C VAL A 105 -14.36 1.85 -2.56
N ASP A 106 -15.28 0.92 -2.80
CA ASP A 106 -16.72 1.20 -2.85
C ASP A 106 -17.27 1.70 -1.50
N LYS A 107 -16.75 1.17 -0.39
CA LYS A 107 -17.17 1.58 0.95
C LYS A 107 -16.56 2.91 1.39
N GLU A 108 -15.29 3.10 1.13
CA GLU A 108 -14.52 4.26 1.61
C GLU A 108 -14.64 5.48 0.69
N GLN A 109 -14.94 5.27 -0.61
CA GLN A 109 -15.05 6.32 -1.61
C GLN A 109 -13.84 7.27 -1.64
N PRO A 110 -12.60 6.75 -1.73
CA PRO A 110 -11.41 7.60 -1.82
C PRO A 110 -11.36 8.32 -3.17
N GLN A 111 -10.75 9.50 -3.20
CA GLN A 111 -10.45 10.21 -4.44
C GLN A 111 -9.15 9.72 -5.08
N LEU A 112 -8.23 9.19 -4.27
CA LEU A 112 -6.98 8.62 -4.77
C LEU A 112 -6.69 7.31 -4.04
N VAL A 113 -6.34 6.28 -4.81
CA VAL A 113 -5.85 5.00 -4.28
C VAL A 113 -4.40 4.84 -4.68
N ILE A 114 -3.51 4.62 -3.71
CA ILE A 114 -2.08 4.44 -3.94
C ILE A 114 -1.67 3.04 -3.47
N LEU A 115 -0.98 2.30 -4.32
CA LEU A 115 -0.42 0.99 -4.01
C LEU A 115 1.05 0.93 -4.41
N GLY A 116 1.84 0.10 -3.76
CA GLY A 116 3.11 -0.33 -4.34
C GLY A 116 2.89 -1.02 -5.68
N LYS A 117 3.75 -0.79 -6.68
CA LYS A 117 3.59 -1.42 -8.00
C LYS A 117 3.61 -2.95 -7.91
N GLN A 118 4.38 -3.50 -6.97
CA GLN A 118 4.57 -4.93 -6.76
C GLN A 118 4.92 -5.23 -5.31
N SER A 119 4.95 -6.49 -4.94
CA SER A 119 5.48 -6.94 -3.65
C SER A 119 6.71 -7.81 -3.88
N ILE A 120 7.71 -7.69 -2.99
CA ILE A 120 9.01 -8.38 -3.16
C ILE A 120 8.95 -9.90 -2.99
N ASP A 121 7.85 -10.43 -2.49
CA ASP A 121 7.64 -11.87 -2.28
C ASP A 121 7.05 -12.59 -3.50
N SER A 122 6.14 -11.95 -4.23
CA SER A 122 5.46 -12.56 -5.38
C SER A 122 5.81 -11.92 -6.74
N ASP A 123 6.23 -10.67 -6.72
CA ASP A 123 6.70 -9.89 -7.88
C ASP A 123 5.70 -9.81 -9.06
N ASN A 124 4.40 -9.99 -8.79
CA ASN A 124 3.39 -10.13 -9.84
C ASN A 124 3.07 -8.82 -10.58
N ASN A 125 3.16 -7.67 -9.90
CA ASN A 125 2.87 -6.35 -10.49
C ASN A 125 1.50 -6.27 -11.22
N GLN A 126 0.43 -6.79 -10.62
CA GLN A 126 -0.88 -6.92 -11.27
C GLN A 126 -2.04 -6.31 -10.47
N THR A 127 -1.94 -6.24 -9.14
CA THR A 127 -3.07 -5.90 -8.26
C THR A 127 -3.64 -4.51 -8.56
N GLY A 128 -2.80 -3.50 -8.71
CA GLY A 128 -3.23 -2.12 -8.97
C GLY A 128 -3.98 -1.99 -10.30
N GLN A 129 -3.47 -2.61 -11.36
CA GLN A 129 -4.08 -2.60 -12.69
C GLN A 129 -5.42 -3.35 -12.69
N MET A 130 -5.49 -4.52 -12.02
CA MET A 130 -6.74 -5.28 -11.85
C MET A 130 -7.77 -4.50 -11.06
N LEU A 131 -7.37 -3.82 -9.99
CA LEU A 131 -8.25 -2.97 -9.20
C LEU A 131 -8.80 -1.82 -10.05
N ALA A 132 -7.96 -1.15 -10.83
CA ALA A 132 -8.38 -0.07 -11.72
C ALA A 132 -9.44 -0.54 -12.72
N ALA A 133 -9.20 -1.69 -13.36
CA ALA A 133 -10.16 -2.28 -14.29
C ALA A 133 -11.48 -2.65 -13.61
N LEU A 134 -11.44 -3.31 -12.44
CA LEU A 134 -12.64 -3.70 -11.70
C LEU A 134 -13.44 -2.50 -11.20
N ALA A 135 -12.77 -1.42 -10.82
CA ALA A 135 -13.40 -0.20 -10.33
C ALA A 135 -13.84 0.76 -11.45
N GLY A 136 -13.41 0.52 -12.69
CA GLY A 136 -13.65 1.44 -13.81
C GLY A 136 -12.95 2.79 -13.65
N LEU A 137 -11.79 2.81 -12.95
CA LEU A 137 -11.04 4.01 -12.64
C LEU A 137 -9.79 4.14 -13.51
N PRO A 138 -9.38 5.37 -13.86
CA PRO A 138 -8.11 5.60 -14.54
C PRO A 138 -6.93 5.19 -13.66
N GLN A 139 -5.83 4.79 -14.30
CA GLN A 139 -4.64 4.32 -13.61
C GLN A 139 -3.35 5.00 -14.10
N GLY A 140 -2.47 5.33 -13.17
CA GLY A 140 -1.08 5.73 -13.42
C GLY A 140 -0.14 4.74 -12.72
N THR A 141 0.56 3.91 -13.51
CA THR A 141 1.40 2.84 -12.99
C THR A 141 2.88 3.21 -13.01
N PHE A 142 3.66 2.62 -12.09
CA PHE A 142 5.11 2.84 -11.98
C PHE A 142 5.49 4.30 -11.74
N ALA A 143 4.75 4.97 -10.87
CA ALA A 143 4.90 6.39 -10.62
C ALA A 143 6.28 6.72 -10.02
N SER A 144 6.98 7.65 -10.64
CA SER A 144 8.18 8.31 -10.11
C SER A 144 7.90 9.77 -9.72
N GLU A 145 6.73 10.31 -10.09
CA GLU A 145 6.24 11.60 -9.63
C GLU A 145 4.71 11.60 -9.63
N VAL A 146 4.12 12.24 -8.61
CA VAL A 146 2.66 12.40 -8.46
C VAL A 146 2.37 13.86 -8.11
N VAL A 147 1.62 14.54 -8.97
CA VAL A 147 1.21 15.94 -8.77
C VAL A 147 -0.29 16.04 -8.89
N VAL A 148 -0.95 16.42 -7.79
CA VAL A 148 -2.40 16.65 -7.78
C VAL A 148 -2.68 18.13 -8.06
N ASP A 149 -3.57 18.38 -9.02
CA ASP A 149 -4.02 19.72 -9.41
C ASP A 149 -5.54 19.72 -9.59
N GLY A 150 -6.25 20.24 -8.60
CA GLY A 150 -7.71 20.26 -8.56
C GLY A 150 -8.33 18.85 -8.62
N ASP A 151 -9.06 18.56 -9.68
CA ASP A 151 -9.74 17.29 -9.94
C ASP A 151 -8.89 16.30 -10.76
N LYS A 152 -7.62 16.62 -10.98
CA LYS A 152 -6.68 15.82 -11.77
C LYS A 152 -5.45 15.42 -10.96
N VAL A 153 -4.86 14.32 -11.36
CA VAL A 153 -3.54 13.90 -10.90
C VAL A 153 -2.66 13.61 -12.11
N ASN A 154 -1.52 14.27 -12.17
CA ASN A 154 -0.48 14.02 -13.16
C ASN A 154 0.51 13.01 -12.58
N VAL A 155 0.71 11.91 -13.29
CA VAL A 155 1.60 10.82 -12.87
C VAL A 155 2.70 10.67 -13.89
N THR A 156 3.95 10.89 -13.48
CA THR A 156 5.13 10.56 -14.29
C THR A 156 5.50 9.11 -14.02
N ARG A 157 5.55 8.32 -15.06
CA ARG A 157 5.73 6.86 -15.04
C ARG A 157 7.11 6.50 -15.57
N GLU A 158 7.76 5.54 -14.92
CA GLU A 158 8.96 4.91 -15.45
C GLU A 158 8.58 3.88 -16.52
N VAL A 159 9.05 4.07 -17.73
CA VAL A 159 8.86 3.15 -18.86
C VAL A 159 10.20 2.86 -19.53
N ASP A 160 10.30 1.80 -20.35
CA ASP A 160 11.57 1.34 -20.92
C ASP A 160 12.29 2.42 -21.75
N GLY A 161 11.55 3.29 -22.41
CA GLY A 161 12.10 4.38 -23.21
C GLY A 161 12.40 5.68 -22.45
N GLY A 162 12.20 5.72 -21.13
CA GLY A 162 12.35 6.92 -20.29
C GLY A 162 11.15 7.18 -19.40
N ALA A 163 10.70 8.43 -19.29
CA ALA A 163 9.57 8.84 -18.47
C ALA A 163 8.37 9.25 -19.33
N GLN A 164 7.17 8.91 -18.89
CA GLN A 164 5.90 9.30 -19.52
C GLN A 164 4.99 9.93 -18.48
N THR A 165 4.55 11.17 -18.72
CA THR A 165 3.55 11.80 -17.84
C THR A 165 2.14 11.62 -18.41
N VAL A 166 1.24 11.12 -17.57
CA VAL A 166 -0.19 10.95 -17.89
C VAL A 166 -1.03 11.77 -16.91
N GLY A 167 -2.06 12.44 -17.43
CA GLY A 167 -3.07 13.15 -16.63
C GLY A 167 -4.28 12.26 -16.41
N LEU A 168 -4.70 12.07 -15.17
CA LEU A 168 -5.85 11.26 -14.77
C LEU A 168 -6.87 12.14 -14.08
N THR A 169 -8.15 11.93 -14.38
CA THR A 169 -9.25 12.55 -13.63
C THR A 169 -9.51 11.73 -12.35
N LEU A 170 -9.64 12.41 -11.22
CA LEU A 170 -9.98 11.77 -9.94
C LEU A 170 -11.47 11.34 -9.92
N PRO A 171 -11.82 10.22 -9.28
CA PRO A 171 -10.94 9.32 -8.55
C PRO A 171 -10.04 8.49 -9.46
N ALA A 172 -8.82 8.18 -9.00
CA ALA A 172 -7.81 7.46 -9.78
C ALA A 172 -7.01 6.47 -8.92
N ILE A 173 -6.34 5.54 -9.59
CA ILE A 173 -5.45 4.55 -8.97
C ILE A 173 -4.03 4.79 -9.45
N VAL A 174 -3.10 4.83 -8.50
CA VAL A 174 -1.67 5.02 -8.76
C VAL A 174 -0.88 3.87 -8.16
N THR A 175 0.06 3.30 -8.91
CA THR A 175 1.05 2.37 -8.36
C THR A 175 2.43 3.02 -8.33
N THR A 176 3.17 2.79 -7.25
CA THR A 176 4.41 3.52 -6.97
C THR A 176 5.65 2.72 -7.33
N ASP A 177 6.60 3.37 -7.99
CA ASP A 177 7.98 2.91 -8.14
C ASP A 177 8.83 3.35 -6.93
N LEU A 178 9.97 2.69 -6.68
CA LEU A 178 10.90 3.06 -5.61
C LEU A 178 11.53 4.45 -5.80
N ARG A 179 11.50 4.99 -7.01
CA ARG A 179 12.05 6.29 -7.36
C ARG A 179 11.14 7.47 -7.03
N LEU A 180 9.89 7.22 -6.61
CA LEU A 180 8.92 8.27 -6.34
C LEU A 180 9.36 9.18 -5.19
N ASN A 181 9.85 8.59 -4.11
CA ASN A 181 10.31 9.31 -2.93
C ASN A 181 11.30 8.47 -2.11
N GLU A 182 11.88 9.12 -1.10
CA GLU A 182 12.65 8.47 -0.05
C GLU A 182 11.83 8.55 1.23
N PRO A 183 11.37 7.41 1.80
CA PRO A 183 10.62 7.39 3.04
C PRO A 183 11.42 8.00 4.18
N GLN A 184 10.76 8.78 5.00
CA GLN A 184 11.39 9.38 6.18
C GLN A 184 11.85 8.30 7.16
N ASN A 185 12.98 8.54 7.80
CA ASN A 185 13.70 7.53 8.57
C ASN A 185 12.85 7.03 9.75
N PHE A 186 12.44 5.76 9.74
CA PHE A 186 11.59 5.07 10.70
C PHE A 186 11.99 5.20 12.18
N ALA A 187 13.26 5.52 12.46
CA ALA A 187 13.75 5.55 13.84
C ALA A 187 13.08 6.64 14.69
N ALA A 188 12.77 7.80 14.11
CA ALA A 188 12.12 8.90 14.81
C ALA A 188 10.63 8.60 15.09
N TYR A 189 9.97 7.89 14.18
CA TYR A 189 8.56 7.53 14.31
C TYR A 189 8.32 6.36 15.26
N ARG A 190 9.23 5.38 15.33
CA ARG A 190 9.17 4.29 16.34
C ARG A 190 9.13 4.81 17.77
N GLN A 191 9.85 5.88 18.05
CA GLN A 191 9.85 6.46 19.39
C GLN A 191 8.50 7.11 19.68
N ALA A 192 7.91 7.82 18.71
CA ALA A 192 6.58 8.42 18.85
C ALA A 192 5.46 7.37 18.98
N GLU A 193 5.62 6.17 18.40
CA GLU A 193 4.67 5.07 18.51
C GLU A 193 4.66 4.44 19.90
N LEU A 194 5.83 4.32 20.53
CA LEU A 194 5.97 3.86 21.92
C LEU A 194 5.36 4.85 22.91
N ASP A 195 5.43 6.15 22.61
CA ASP A 195 4.92 7.22 23.47
C ASP A 195 3.43 7.50 23.26
N ASN A 196 2.84 7.14 22.10
CA ASN A 196 1.44 7.34 21.76
C ASN A 196 0.72 6.00 21.58
N GLN A 197 0.28 5.38 22.67
CA GLN A 197 -0.72 4.32 22.64
C GLN A 197 -2.04 4.90 22.13
N ARG A 198 -2.31 4.80 20.82
CA ARG A 198 -3.60 5.12 20.21
C ARG A 198 -4.42 3.83 20.03
N PRO A 199 -5.32 3.48 20.97
CA PRO A 199 -5.99 2.17 20.97
C PRO A 199 -7.16 2.04 19.98
N SER A 200 -7.63 3.10 19.31
CA SER A 200 -8.98 3.12 18.73
C SER A 200 -9.08 3.32 17.21
N LEU A 201 -7.98 3.26 16.46
CA LEU A 201 -7.99 3.60 15.02
C LEU A 201 -8.06 2.39 14.08
N PHE A 202 -8.34 1.21 14.65
CA PHE A 202 -8.29 -0.05 13.92
C PHE A 202 -9.69 -0.65 13.75
N THR A 203 -10.09 -0.92 12.51
CA THR A 203 -11.31 -1.68 12.19
C THR A 203 -10.92 -3.01 11.55
N SER A 204 -11.29 -4.12 12.20
CA SER A 204 -11.17 -5.46 11.61
C SER A 204 -12.47 -5.79 10.87
N LEU A 205 -12.35 -6.26 9.64
CA LEU A 205 -13.44 -6.83 8.84
C LEU A 205 -13.14 -8.31 8.66
N SER A 206 -13.95 -9.17 9.28
CA SER A 206 -13.94 -10.61 8.98
C SER A 206 -14.77 -10.87 7.72
N GLN A 207 -14.35 -11.82 6.90
CA GLN A 207 -15.19 -12.32 5.82
C GLN A 207 -16.40 -13.05 6.42
N THR A 208 -17.60 -12.57 6.13
CA THR A 208 -18.86 -13.33 6.27
C THR A 208 -19.19 -13.96 4.93
#